data_fe666636363440ceafbf19d90e85b086
#
_entry.id   fe666636363440ceafbf19d90e85b086
#
_cell.length_a   1.000
_cell.length_b   1.000
_cell.length_c   1.000
_cell.angle_alpha   90.00
_cell.angle_beta   90.00
_cell.angle_gamma   90.00
#
_symmetry.space_group_name_H-M   'P 1'
#
loop_
_entity.id
_entity.type
_entity.pdbx_description
1 polymer ?
#
loop_
_entity_poly.entity_id
_entity_poly.type
_entity_poly.pdbx_seq_one_letter_code
_entity_poly.pdbx_strand_id
1 'polypeptide(L)'
;MQPGWNLGNTYDAIPDETSWGNPTVTRALFQKVRSQGFKSIRLPVTWGIHQGAAPQYTIDPAWMAKVRQVVDLALDENLYVLLNMHHDSWMWVNNLSTDHDTVLARYRATWTQIAAEFRDRSPRLALESINEPKFDGTSGDDENYRLLAELNKVFHRIVRDSGGGNTDRLLVLPTLYTNADQGRLDALATELADLRDPMVATTVHFYGWWPFSVNIAGYTRFDATSEQDLTATFDRVHNAFTARGIPVVIGEYALLAYDHNRPGIIERGEQRKYFEFLGDYARRRNLTTMLWDAGQFLNRTTLQWRDPELFAQIRSSWTTRSGTASSDLVFLPKSGALTAQDLTLNLNGTDFQGLRHGSRTLVKGRDYTVSGSRLTLTAAALTALAGDRAYGVNATLEARFSRGVPWRIDVVTYDTPVLSSASGGTGGLSVPTRFRGDRLATMEARYDDGSNAGPASWTPFQQWDTAFTAYTDDAVKLTGEFLASLKDGSRVTLTFHFWSGTKVTYHVTRSGGSVTGSPA
;
A
#
# COMPACT_ATOMS: atom_id res chain seq x y z
N MET A 1 17.74 -9.17 7.12
CA MET A 1 16.26 -9.06 7.29
C MET A 1 15.53 -8.91 5.95
N GLN A 2 16.17 -8.40 4.91
CA GLN A 2 15.55 -8.21 3.57
C GLN A 2 15.33 -9.53 2.83
N PRO A 3 14.17 -9.80 2.23
CA PRO A 3 12.91 -9.03 2.32
C PRO A 3 12.11 -9.38 3.59
N GLY A 4 11.27 -8.43 4.03
CA GLY A 4 10.40 -8.59 5.19
C GLY A 4 8.91 -8.53 4.87
N TRP A 5 8.10 -8.95 5.83
CA TRP A 5 6.66 -9.03 5.74
C TRP A 5 6.00 -8.70 7.09
N ASN A 6 4.90 -7.98 7.09
CA ASN A 6 4.16 -7.63 8.29
C ASN A 6 3.05 -8.65 8.57
N LEU A 7 2.93 -9.08 9.82
CA LEU A 7 1.77 -9.81 10.34
C LEU A 7 0.69 -8.80 10.77
N GLY A 8 0.23 -7.96 9.85
CA GLY A 8 -0.72 -6.89 10.14
C GLY A 8 -2.13 -7.39 10.42
N ASN A 9 -2.93 -6.57 11.10
CA ASN A 9 -4.30 -6.84 11.51
C ASN A 9 -4.46 -8.16 12.28
N THR A 10 -3.50 -8.45 13.17
CA THR A 10 -3.50 -9.66 13.96
C THR A 10 -3.24 -9.32 15.43
N TYR A 11 -1.97 -9.21 15.87
CA TYR A 11 -1.66 -8.82 17.26
C TYR A 11 -1.81 -7.31 17.53
N ASP A 12 -1.90 -6.52 16.48
CA ASP A 12 -2.31 -5.12 16.51
C ASP A 12 -3.84 -4.94 16.55
N ALA A 13 -4.63 -5.96 16.19
CA ALA A 13 -6.09 -5.91 16.19
C ALA A 13 -6.69 -5.73 17.58
N ILE A 14 -7.82 -5.04 17.64
CA ILE A 14 -8.53 -4.66 18.89
C ILE A 14 -9.93 -5.28 18.86
N PRO A 15 -10.39 -5.96 19.92
CA PRO A 15 -9.71 -6.21 21.20
C PRO A 15 -8.76 -7.42 21.23
N ASP A 16 -8.73 -8.27 20.22
CA ASP A 16 -7.87 -9.46 20.17
C ASP A 16 -7.41 -9.81 18.74
N GLU A 17 -6.53 -10.82 18.63
CA GLU A 17 -5.85 -11.23 17.40
C GLU A 17 -6.75 -11.60 16.22
N THR A 18 -8.04 -11.85 16.45
CA THR A 18 -8.99 -12.28 15.41
C THR A 18 -10.04 -11.23 15.08
N SER A 19 -10.09 -10.15 15.84
CA SER A 19 -11.16 -9.16 15.78
C SER A 19 -11.27 -8.42 14.44
N TRP A 20 -10.18 -8.34 13.68
CA TRP A 20 -10.17 -7.69 12.37
C TRP A 20 -10.19 -8.68 11.21
N GLY A 21 -10.68 -9.92 11.47
CA GLY A 21 -11.02 -10.90 10.44
C GLY A 21 -9.91 -11.85 10.02
N ASN A 22 -8.72 -11.75 10.61
CA ASN A 22 -7.67 -12.75 10.41
C ASN A 22 -7.85 -13.91 11.38
N PRO A 23 -7.50 -15.15 11.01
CA PRO A 23 -7.53 -16.29 11.92
C PRO A 23 -6.34 -16.27 12.87
N THR A 24 -6.42 -17.06 13.92
CA THR A 24 -5.29 -17.34 14.83
C THR A 24 -4.04 -17.77 14.07
N VAL A 25 -2.88 -17.27 14.49
CA VAL A 25 -1.60 -17.53 13.86
C VAL A 25 -1.20 -19.00 14.04
N THR A 26 -0.68 -19.59 12.98
CA THR A 26 -0.20 -20.97 12.99
C THR A 26 1.24 -21.05 12.49
N ARG A 27 1.97 -22.12 12.86
CA ARG A 27 3.31 -22.41 12.30
C ARG A 27 3.30 -22.49 10.77
N ALA A 28 2.23 -23.04 10.17
CA ALA A 28 2.09 -23.15 8.72
C ALA A 28 2.12 -21.79 8.00
N LEU A 29 1.63 -20.73 8.63
CA LEU A 29 1.72 -19.37 8.09
C LEU A 29 3.19 -18.94 7.96
N PHE A 30 4.02 -19.12 8.99
CA PHE A 30 5.44 -18.74 8.93
C PHE A 30 6.23 -19.63 7.98
N GLN A 31 5.91 -20.92 7.91
CA GLN A 31 6.47 -21.83 6.89
C GLN A 31 6.13 -21.34 5.48
N LYS A 32 4.89 -20.92 5.25
CA LYS A 32 4.48 -20.33 3.97
C LYS A 32 5.27 -19.06 3.68
N VAL A 33 5.31 -18.10 4.59
CA VAL A 33 6.06 -16.84 4.43
C VAL A 33 7.54 -17.12 4.14
N ARG A 34 8.17 -18.01 4.91
CA ARG A 34 9.57 -18.40 4.71
C ARG A 34 9.80 -19.04 3.34
N SER A 35 8.92 -19.96 2.92
CA SER A 35 9.00 -20.64 1.62
C SER A 35 8.87 -19.70 0.43
N GLN A 36 8.20 -18.58 0.60
CA GLN A 36 8.08 -17.55 -0.43
C GLN A 36 9.33 -16.68 -0.59
N GLY A 37 10.29 -16.80 0.32
CA GLY A 37 11.59 -16.13 0.24
C GLY A 37 11.77 -14.98 1.24
N PHE A 38 10.76 -14.66 2.03
CA PHE A 38 10.90 -13.67 3.11
C PHE A 38 11.95 -14.13 4.14
N LYS A 39 12.65 -13.18 4.70
CA LYS A 39 13.71 -13.41 5.71
C LYS A 39 13.31 -12.89 7.09
N SER A 40 12.35 -11.98 7.15
CA SER A 40 11.90 -11.39 8.40
C SER A 40 10.40 -11.18 8.39
N ILE A 41 9.85 -11.12 9.61
CA ILE A 41 8.51 -10.58 9.87
C ILE A 41 8.62 -9.36 10.78
N ARG A 42 7.75 -8.39 10.58
CA ARG A 42 7.40 -7.39 11.57
C ARG A 42 6.13 -7.85 12.26
N LEU A 43 6.14 -7.85 13.58
CA LEU A 43 5.03 -8.26 14.42
C LEU A 43 4.46 -7.03 15.12
N PRO A 44 3.45 -6.36 14.51
CA PRO A 44 2.72 -5.28 15.16
C PRO A 44 1.96 -5.81 16.37
N VAL A 45 2.10 -5.16 17.54
CA VAL A 45 1.41 -5.55 18.77
C VAL A 45 0.84 -4.33 19.47
N THR A 46 -0.46 -4.37 19.79
CA THR A 46 -1.12 -3.41 20.66
C THR A 46 -1.11 -3.92 22.10
N TRP A 47 -0.46 -3.20 22.99
CA TRP A 47 -0.24 -3.63 24.37
C TRP A 47 -1.22 -3.04 25.37
N GLY A 48 -1.59 -1.76 25.15
CA GLY A 48 -2.31 -0.97 26.15
C GLY A 48 -3.68 -1.48 26.54
N ILE A 49 -4.36 -2.18 25.63
CA ILE A 49 -5.68 -2.80 25.91
C ILE A 49 -5.56 -4.08 26.75
N HIS A 50 -4.37 -4.63 26.87
CA HIS A 50 -4.05 -5.83 27.63
C HIS A 50 -3.23 -5.50 28.88
N GLN A 51 -3.38 -4.29 29.43
CA GLN A 51 -2.69 -3.84 30.62
C GLN A 51 -3.65 -3.59 31.78
N GLY A 52 -3.19 -3.92 32.98
CA GLY A 52 -3.85 -3.56 34.23
C GLY A 52 -3.69 -2.06 34.58
N ALA A 53 -4.24 -1.67 35.70
CA ALA A 53 -4.24 -0.29 36.18
C ALA A 53 -2.83 0.22 36.58
N ALA A 54 -2.73 1.56 36.69
CA ALA A 54 -1.60 2.24 37.30
C ALA A 54 -1.39 1.77 38.78
N PRO A 55 -0.17 1.88 39.28
CA PRO A 55 1.04 2.34 38.64
C PRO A 55 1.82 1.22 37.92
N GLN A 56 1.41 -0.05 38.07
CA GLN A 56 2.18 -1.19 37.56
C GLN A 56 1.99 -1.40 36.06
N TYR A 57 0.80 -1.07 35.52
CA TYR A 57 0.45 -1.32 34.12
C TYR A 57 0.84 -2.73 33.65
N THR A 58 0.54 -3.72 34.52
CA THR A 58 0.94 -5.13 34.28
C THR A 58 0.30 -5.63 32.99
N ILE A 59 1.11 -6.08 32.06
CA ILE A 59 0.62 -6.73 30.83
C ILE A 59 -0.01 -8.07 31.24
N ASP A 60 -1.21 -8.37 30.73
CA ASP A 60 -1.86 -9.65 30.94
C ASP A 60 -0.89 -10.80 30.59
N PRO A 61 -0.60 -11.68 31.56
CA PRO A 61 0.34 -12.80 31.33
C PRO A 61 -0.10 -13.73 30.19
N ALA A 62 -1.40 -13.89 29.97
CA ALA A 62 -1.93 -14.69 28.87
C ALA A 62 -1.62 -14.04 27.50
N TRP A 63 -1.78 -12.70 27.41
CA TRP A 63 -1.41 -11.94 26.22
C TRP A 63 0.10 -11.99 25.97
N MET A 64 0.92 -11.74 26.98
CA MET A 64 2.38 -11.85 26.87
C MET A 64 2.80 -13.24 26.40
N ALA A 65 2.18 -14.30 26.91
CA ALA A 65 2.46 -15.68 26.50
C ALA A 65 2.09 -15.94 25.04
N LYS A 66 0.98 -15.38 24.54
CA LYS A 66 0.59 -15.46 23.12
C LYS A 66 1.62 -14.76 22.21
N VAL A 67 2.00 -13.51 22.55
CA VAL A 67 3.00 -12.77 21.77
C VAL A 67 4.34 -13.52 21.77
N ARG A 68 4.78 -14.04 22.93
CA ARG A 68 5.98 -14.87 23.02
C ARG A 68 5.90 -16.09 22.11
N GLN A 69 4.79 -16.82 22.14
CA GLN A 69 4.58 -18.01 21.30
C GLN A 69 4.73 -17.67 19.82
N VAL A 70 4.17 -16.57 19.36
CA VAL A 70 4.26 -16.16 17.94
C VAL A 70 5.68 -15.75 17.56
N VAL A 71 6.38 -15.04 18.44
CA VAL A 71 7.81 -14.73 18.26
C VAL A 71 8.62 -16.02 18.14
N ASP A 72 8.42 -16.97 19.06
CA ASP A 72 9.14 -18.26 19.07
C ASP A 72 8.83 -19.07 17.80
N LEU A 73 7.55 -19.15 17.36
CA LEU A 73 7.17 -19.81 16.09
C LEU A 73 7.91 -19.23 14.88
N ALA A 74 8.03 -17.91 14.79
CA ALA A 74 8.73 -17.27 13.67
C ALA A 74 10.25 -17.50 13.72
N LEU A 75 10.84 -17.43 14.92
CA LEU A 75 12.27 -17.70 15.14
C LEU A 75 12.63 -19.16 14.81
N ASP A 76 11.77 -20.11 15.18
CA ASP A 76 11.92 -21.55 14.86
C ASP A 76 11.93 -21.80 13.35
N GLU A 77 11.18 -21.03 12.57
CA GLU A 77 11.20 -21.09 11.11
C GLU A 77 12.37 -20.29 10.49
N ASN A 78 13.37 -19.93 11.29
CA ASN A 78 14.56 -19.16 10.87
C ASN A 78 14.25 -17.78 10.29
N LEU A 79 13.17 -17.15 10.70
CA LEU A 79 12.88 -15.76 10.37
C LEU A 79 13.52 -14.82 11.39
N TYR A 80 13.89 -13.62 10.97
CA TYR A 80 14.09 -12.50 11.88
C TYR A 80 12.74 -11.95 12.29
N VAL A 81 12.62 -11.43 13.49
CA VAL A 81 11.39 -10.83 14.02
C VAL A 81 11.67 -9.40 14.44
N LEU A 82 10.84 -8.46 14.01
CA LEU A 82 10.80 -7.08 14.50
C LEU A 82 9.51 -6.89 15.29
N LEU A 83 9.62 -6.87 16.61
CA LEU A 83 8.49 -6.70 17.53
C LEU A 83 8.38 -5.24 17.94
N ASN A 84 7.17 -4.67 17.95
CA ASN A 84 6.95 -3.27 18.28
C ASN A 84 5.83 -3.03 19.32
N MET A 85 5.65 -1.75 19.66
CA MET A 85 4.46 -1.17 20.26
C MET A 85 3.69 -0.46 19.15
N HIS A 86 2.46 -0.96 18.80
CA HIS A 86 1.82 -0.53 17.56
C HIS A 86 0.74 0.54 17.76
N HIS A 87 -0.54 0.18 17.94
CA HIS A 87 -1.62 1.16 18.04
C HIS A 87 -1.64 1.94 19.34
N ASP A 88 -0.85 1.56 20.31
CA ASP A 88 -0.57 2.35 21.52
C ASP A 88 -0.19 3.78 21.18
N SER A 89 0.47 3.99 20.02
CA SER A 89 0.92 5.29 19.55
C SER A 89 -0.21 6.32 19.44
N TRP A 90 -1.36 5.93 18.90
CA TRP A 90 -2.52 6.82 18.76
C TRP A 90 -3.59 6.62 19.82
N MET A 91 -3.53 5.53 20.59
CA MET A 91 -4.53 5.25 21.63
C MET A 91 -4.26 6.00 22.94
N TRP A 92 -3.00 6.16 23.32
CA TRP A 92 -2.63 6.80 24.57
C TRP A 92 -1.27 7.51 24.57
N VAL A 93 -0.28 7.05 23.78
CA VAL A 93 1.06 7.70 23.74
C VAL A 93 0.98 9.09 23.09
N ASN A 94 0.03 9.30 22.17
CA ASN A 94 -0.24 10.61 21.58
C ASN A 94 -0.54 11.71 22.61
N ASN A 95 -0.96 11.37 23.81
CA ASN A 95 -1.23 12.32 24.90
C ASN A 95 0.04 12.71 25.70
N LEU A 96 1.24 12.31 25.26
CA LEU A 96 2.48 12.59 25.99
C LEU A 96 2.73 14.10 26.22
N SER A 97 2.27 14.96 25.31
CA SER A 97 2.37 16.42 25.46
C SER A 97 1.46 16.99 26.57
N THR A 98 0.30 16.35 26.81
CA THR A 98 -0.76 16.86 27.71
C THR A 98 -0.83 16.11 29.04
N ASP A 99 -0.33 14.86 29.09
CA ASP A 99 -0.28 14.02 30.31
C ASP A 99 1.06 13.29 30.42
N HIS A 100 2.14 14.08 30.42
CA HIS A 100 3.52 13.61 30.28
C HIS A 100 3.88 12.51 31.28
N ASP A 101 3.67 12.73 32.57
CA ASP A 101 4.16 11.84 33.61
C ASP A 101 3.41 10.49 33.60
N THR A 102 2.11 10.51 33.38
CA THR A 102 1.30 9.29 33.29
C THR A 102 1.66 8.47 32.07
N VAL A 103 1.75 9.11 30.90
CA VAL A 103 2.09 8.44 29.64
C VAL A 103 3.51 7.87 29.70
N LEU A 104 4.46 8.64 30.18
CA LEU A 104 5.85 8.20 30.30
C LEU A 104 6.02 7.06 31.31
N ALA A 105 5.30 7.11 32.46
CA ALA A 105 5.29 6.02 33.43
C ALA A 105 4.74 4.72 32.82
N ARG A 106 3.63 4.81 32.09
CA ARG A 106 3.04 3.66 31.39
C ARG A 106 3.97 3.10 30.31
N TYR A 107 4.57 3.96 29.50
CA TYR A 107 5.53 3.58 28.47
C TYR A 107 6.74 2.83 29.07
N ARG A 108 7.29 3.34 30.17
CA ARG A 108 8.38 2.70 30.93
C ARG A 108 7.96 1.33 31.45
N ALA A 109 6.80 1.24 32.09
CA ALA A 109 6.30 -0.03 32.63
C ALA A 109 6.10 -1.08 31.54
N THR A 110 5.56 -0.68 30.39
CA THR A 110 5.34 -1.55 29.22
C THR A 110 6.65 -2.09 28.68
N TRP A 111 7.61 -1.20 28.36
CA TRP A 111 8.91 -1.63 27.81
C TRP A 111 9.76 -2.41 28.80
N THR A 112 9.67 -2.13 30.11
CA THR A 112 10.35 -2.90 31.13
C THR A 112 9.91 -4.37 31.12
N GLN A 113 8.61 -4.62 31.00
CA GLN A 113 8.03 -5.96 30.95
C GLN A 113 8.40 -6.67 29.63
N ILE A 114 8.30 -5.98 28.49
CA ILE A 114 8.67 -6.53 27.20
C ILE A 114 10.17 -6.86 27.17
N ALA A 115 11.03 -5.93 27.60
CA ALA A 115 12.47 -6.14 27.61
C ALA A 115 12.89 -7.33 28.52
N ALA A 116 12.25 -7.48 29.68
CA ALA A 116 12.49 -8.60 30.59
C ALA A 116 12.06 -9.94 29.98
N GLU A 117 10.87 -10.01 29.36
CA GLU A 117 10.33 -11.23 28.75
C GLU A 117 11.21 -11.73 27.58
N PHE A 118 11.71 -10.81 26.76
CA PHE A 118 12.47 -11.16 25.55
C PHE A 118 13.98 -11.08 25.71
N ARG A 119 14.50 -10.82 26.92
CA ARG A 119 15.91 -10.59 27.20
C ARG A 119 16.83 -11.69 26.64
N ASP A 120 16.48 -12.94 26.87
CA ASP A 120 17.30 -14.10 26.53
C ASP A 120 16.88 -14.78 25.22
N ARG A 121 16.02 -14.11 24.40
CA ARG A 121 15.65 -14.61 23.08
C ARG A 121 16.77 -14.40 22.06
N SER A 122 16.69 -15.19 20.98
CA SER A 122 17.61 -15.14 19.84
C SER A 122 17.96 -13.71 19.41
N PRO A 123 19.21 -13.43 18.99
CA PRO A 123 19.58 -12.14 18.40
C PRO A 123 18.88 -11.85 17.07
N ARG A 124 18.11 -12.80 16.50
CA ARG A 124 17.22 -12.57 15.37
C ARG A 124 15.94 -11.81 15.75
N LEU A 125 15.65 -11.62 17.02
CA LEU A 125 14.61 -10.72 17.50
C LEU A 125 15.20 -9.31 17.61
N ALA A 126 14.57 -8.35 16.94
CA ALA A 126 14.79 -6.91 17.06
C ALA A 126 13.56 -6.25 17.71
N LEU A 127 13.75 -5.12 18.35
CA LEU A 127 12.67 -4.36 19.00
C LEU A 127 12.55 -2.98 18.36
N GLU A 128 11.33 -2.55 18.05
CA GLU A 128 11.00 -1.21 17.52
C GLU A 128 10.23 -0.43 18.57
N SER A 129 10.69 0.79 18.85
CA SER A 129 10.25 1.57 20.03
C SER A 129 8.76 1.90 20.02
N ILE A 130 8.23 2.31 18.86
CA ILE A 130 6.82 2.68 18.69
C ILE A 130 6.48 2.82 17.22
N ASN A 131 5.25 2.45 16.83
CA ASN A 131 4.71 2.64 15.50
C ASN A 131 4.19 4.07 15.29
N GLU A 132 4.50 4.69 14.16
CA GLU A 132 3.92 5.96 13.65
C GLU A 132 3.65 7.01 14.75
N PRO A 133 4.68 7.38 15.54
CA PRO A 133 4.50 8.28 16.66
C PRO A 133 3.99 9.65 16.24
N LYS A 134 2.99 10.14 16.97
CA LYS A 134 2.45 11.49 16.86
C LYS A 134 2.03 11.96 18.25
N PHE A 135 1.96 13.28 18.45
CA PHE A 135 1.56 13.84 19.74
C PHE A 135 0.50 14.92 19.52
N ASP A 136 -0.55 14.86 20.32
CA ASP A 136 -1.67 15.80 20.26
C ASP A 136 -1.35 17.03 21.15
N GLY A 137 -1.87 18.20 20.79
CA GLY A 137 -1.75 19.41 21.62
C GLY A 137 -0.36 20.05 21.67
N THR A 138 0.55 19.66 20.77
CA THR A 138 1.90 20.25 20.68
C THR A 138 1.89 21.58 19.93
N SER A 139 2.94 22.39 20.16
CA SER A 139 3.16 23.67 19.48
C SER A 139 3.76 23.54 18.07
N GLY A 140 4.11 22.33 17.63
CA GLY A 140 4.67 22.03 16.32
C GLY A 140 5.73 20.95 16.31
N ASP A 141 6.41 20.79 15.18
CA ASP A 141 7.34 19.68 14.96
C ASP A 141 8.54 19.68 15.90
N ASP A 142 9.07 20.82 16.30
CA ASP A 142 10.21 20.88 17.25
C ASP A 142 9.86 20.25 18.61
N GLU A 143 8.63 20.49 19.10
CA GLU A 143 8.17 19.85 20.30
C GLU A 143 7.94 18.36 20.09
N ASN A 144 7.35 17.98 18.98
CA ASN A 144 7.17 16.58 18.60
C ASN A 144 8.50 15.82 18.53
N TYR A 145 9.55 16.42 17.95
CA TYR A 145 10.88 15.80 17.90
C TYR A 145 11.46 15.58 19.30
N ARG A 146 11.31 16.56 20.20
CA ARG A 146 11.79 16.45 21.58
C ARG A 146 11.07 15.32 22.33
N LEU A 147 9.74 15.22 22.20
CA LEU A 147 8.94 14.17 22.84
C LEU A 147 9.29 12.77 22.28
N LEU A 148 9.46 12.65 20.97
CA LEU A 148 9.85 11.38 20.36
C LEU A 148 11.27 10.96 20.79
N ALA A 149 12.23 11.89 20.81
CA ALA A 149 13.58 11.63 21.28
C ALA A 149 13.60 11.19 22.75
N GLU A 150 12.71 11.74 23.59
CA GLU A 150 12.56 11.29 24.97
C GLU A 150 12.07 9.83 25.05
N LEU A 151 11.02 9.46 24.30
CA LEU A 151 10.52 8.09 24.26
C LEU A 151 11.59 7.11 23.76
N ASN A 152 12.27 7.44 22.67
CA ASN A 152 13.31 6.59 22.09
C ASN A 152 14.49 6.39 23.07
N LYS A 153 14.93 7.47 23.74
CA LYS A 153 16.00 7.38 24.78
C LYS A 153 15.57 6.53 25.96
N VAL A 154 14.32 6.66 26.38
CA VAL A 154 13.76 5.82 27.47
C VAL A 154 13.70 4.36 27.05
N PHE A 155 13.18 4.07 25.87
CA PHE A 155 13.16 2.71 25.29
C PHE A 155 14.57 2.12 25.20
N HIS A 156 15.50 2.84 24.57
CA HIS A 156 16.89 2.40 24.42
C HIS A 156 17.50 2.03 25.76
N ARG A 157 17.40 2.92 26.76
CA ARG A 157 17.95 2.68 28.10
C ARG A 157 17.32 1.46 28.76
N ILE A 158 16.01 1.34 28.76
CA ILE A 158 15.31 0.20 29.37
C ILE A 158 15.77 -1.12 28.77
N VAL A 159 15.83 -1.18 27.44
CA VAL A 159 16.26 -2.43 26.77
C VAL A 159 17.72 -2.75 27.09
N ARG A 160 18.63 -1.79 26.98
CA ARG A 160 20.07 -2.00 27.28
C ARG A 160 20.32 -2.38 28.74
N ASP A 161 19.68 -1.69 29.69
CA ASP A 161 19.84 -1.91 31.12
C ASP A 161 19.23 -3.25 31.58
N SER A 162 18.32 -3.85 30.80
CA SER A 162 17.77 -5.17 31.11
C SER A 162 18.80 -6.31 30.98
N GLY A 163 19.92 -6.08 30.31
CA GLY A 163 21.04 -7.00 30.20
C GLY A 163 20.76 -8.22 29.31
N GLY A 164 21.57 -9.28 29.47
CA GLY A 164 21.46 -10.51 28.67
C GLY A 164 21.60 -10.21 27.16
N GLY A 165 20.81 -10.86 26.31
CA GLY A 165 20.83 -10.63 24.86
C GLY A 165 20.39 -9.24 24.43
N ASN A 166 19.80 -8.43 25.33
CA ASN A 166 19.37 -7.08 25.03
C ASN A 166 20.52 -6.05 25.01
N THR A 167 21.70 -6.40 25.55
CA THR A 167 22.90 -5.53 25.46
C THR A 167 23.30 -5.23 24.02
N ASP A 168 23.15 -6.21 23.13
CA ASP A 168 23.56 -6.13 21.71
C ASP A 168 22.39 -6.36 20.74
N ARG A 169 21.14 -6.37 21.23
CA ARG A 169 19.95 -6.55 20.40
C ARG A 169 19.79 -5.37 19.46
N LEU A 170 19.46 -5.64 18.20
CA LEU A 170 19.10 -4.59 17.24
C LEU A 170 17.84 -3.86 17.73
N LEU A 171 17.94 -2.55 17.89
CA LEU A 171 16.84 -1.65 18.17
C LEU A 171 16.49 -0.85 16.92
N VAL A 172 15.21 -0.54 16.75
CA VAL A 172 14.73 0.22 15.59
C VAL A 172 13.95 1.43 16.09
N LEU A 173 14.37 2.62 15.64
CA LEU A 173 13.79 3.89 16.04
C LEU A 173 13.07 4.55 14.86
N PRO A 174 11.82 4.99 15.03
CA PRO A 174 11.05 5.66 13.99
C PRO A 174 11.39 7.14 13.88
N THR A 175 11.18 7.70 12.69
CA THR A 175 10.95 9.14 12.53
C THR A 175 9.56 9.51 13.03
N LEU A 176 9.30 10.80 13.26
CA LEU A 176 7.96 11.31 13.57
C LEU A 176 6.98 10.92 12.45
N TYR A 177 5.84 10.30 12.78
CA TYR A 177 4.86 9.69 11.86
C TYR A 177 5.45 8.58 10.96
N THR A 178 6.64 8.08 11.23
CA THR A 178 7.43 7.26 10.28
C THR A 178 7.58 7.89 8.90
N ASN A 179 7.44 9.20 8.81
CA ASN A 179 7.51 9.95 7.57
C ASN A 179 8.96 10.33 7.23
N ALA A 180 9.27 10.42 5.94
CA ALA A 180 10.62 10.69 5.41
C ALA A 180 10.85 12.15 5.00
N ASP A 181 10.16 13.12 5.60
CA ASP A 181 10.44 14.53 5.42
C ASP A 181 11.81 14.89 6.01
N GLN A 182 12.55 15.79 5.36
CA GLN A 182 13.93 16.06 5.70
C GLN A 182 14.13 16.45 7.18
N GLY A 183 13.28 17.32 7.73
CA GLY A 183 13.37 17.72 9.14
C GLY A 183 13.22 16.56 10.12
N ARG A 184 12.36 15.57 9.78
CA ARG A 184 12.14 14.37 10.59
C ARG A 184 13.32 13.41 10.53
N LEU A 185 13.94 13.29 9.35
CA LEU A 185 15.16 12.50 9.17
C LEU A 185 16.33 13.16 9.93
N ASP A 186 16.48 14.47 9.85
CA ASP A 186 17.57 15.21 10.51
C ASP A 186 17.45 15.16 12.04
N ALA A 187 16.22 15.25 12.57
CA ALA A 187 15.96 15.11 14.00
C ALA A 187 16.40 13.73 14.52
N LEU A 188 15.97 12.64 13.83
CA LEU A 188 16.38 11.30 14.21
C LEU A 188 17.89 11.06 14.01
N ALA A 189 18.49 11.61 12.95
CA ALA A 189 19.95 11.50 12.74
C ALA A 189 20.75 12.16 13.89
N THR A 190 20.26 13.27 14.40
CA THR A 190 20.86 13.96 15.58
C THR A 190 20.74 13.08 16.82
N GLU A 191 19.57 12.49 17.05
CA GLU A 191 19.35 11.58 18.18
C GLU A 191 20.28 10.36 18.14
N LEU A 192 20.44 9.73 16.98
CA LEU A 192 21.33 8.58 16.80
C LEU A 192 22.80 8.93 17.08
N ALA A 193 23.23 10.12 16.67
CA ALA A 193 24.58 10.61 16.97
C ALA A 193 24.81 10.78 18.48
N ASP A 194 23.78 11.16 19.23
CA ASP A 194 23.82 11.27 20.70
C ASP A 194 23.85 9.90 21.37
N LEU A 195 23.07 8.93 20.88
CA LEU A 195 22.98 7.57 21.44
C LEU A 195 24.31 6.78 21.30
N ARG A 196 25.05 6.99 20.21
CA ARG A 196 26.34 6.33 19.91
C ARG A 196 26.30 4.80 20.01
N ASP A 197 25.17 4.21 19.66
CA ASP A 197 24.95 2.76 19.71
C ASP A 197 24.95 2.18 18.29
N PRO A 198 25.94 1.33 17.90
CA PRO A 198 26.01 0.77 16.56
C PRO A 198 24.90 -0.28 16.28
N MET A 199 24.19 -0.73 17.32
CA MET A 199 23.10 -1.70 17.21
C MET A 199 21.72 -1.03 17.14
N VAL A 200 21.67 0.16 16.53
CA VAL A 200 20.43 0.88 16.26
C VAL A 200 20.24 1.07 14.76
N ALA A 201 19.05 0.76 14.29
CA ALA A 201 18.55 1.05 12.94
C ALA A 201 17.39 2.05 13.01
N THR A 202 17.02 2.59 11.86
CA THR A 202 15.88 3.52 11.75
C THR A 202 14.73 2.90 10.97
N THR A 203 13.51 3.40 11.17
CA THR A 203 12.35 3.01 10.37
C THR A 203 11.58 4.21 9.86
N VAL A 204 11.14 4.08 8.61
CA VAL A 204 10.14 4.93 7.95
C VAL A 204 9.13 4.05 7.23
N HIS A 205 7.94 4.60 6.94
CA HIS A 205 6.90 3.92 6.16
C HIS A 205 6.70 4.59 4.80
N PHE A 206 6.25 3.84 3.80
CA PHE A 206 6.02 4.38 2.47
C PHE A 206 4.87 3.67 1.75
N TYR A 207 3.77 4.38 1.52
CA TYR A 207 2.56 3.86 0.88
C TYR A 207 2.32 4.47 -0.52
N GLY A 208 3.39 4.96 -1.16
CA GLY A 208 3.31 5.64 -2.45
C GLY A 208 2.91 7.11 -2.34
N TRP A 209 3.04 7.82 -3.47
CA TRP A 209 2.54 9.19 -3.56
C TRP A 209 1.02 9.21 -3.36
N TRP A 210 0.57 9.98 -2.36
CA TRP A 210 -0.80 9.92 -1.87
C TRP A 210 -1.86 10.05 -2.98
N PRO A 211 -1.78 11.01 -3.94
CA PRO A 211 -2.81 11.13 -4.97
C PRO A 211 -2.95 9.90 -5.85
N PHE A 212 -1.84 9.24 -6.19
CA PHE A 212 -1.87 7.96 -6.91
C PHE A 212 -2.37 6.83 -6.00
N SER A 213 -1.84 6.76 -4.78
CA SER A 213 -2.10 5.64 -3.86
C SER A 213 -3.57 5.50 -3.45
N VAL A 214 -4.35 6.59 -3.48
CA VAL A 214 -5.80 6.60 -3.15
C VAL A 214 -6.69 6.90 -4.35
N ASN A 215 -6.14 7.07 -5.55
CA ASN A 215 -6.86 7.47 -6.76
C ASN A 215 -7.67 8.75 -6.56
N ILE A 216 -6.96 9.87 -6.38
CA ILE A 216 -7.54 11.22 -6.32
C ILE A 216 -6.84 12.14 -7.31
N ALA A 217 -7.46 13.27 -7.63
CA ALA A 217 -6.92 14.33 -8.49
C ALA A 217 -6.55 13.86 -9.91
N GLY A 218 -7.13 12.74 -10.38
CA GLY A 218 -6.88 12.18 -11.71
C GLY A 218 -5.59 11.36 -11.83
N TYR A 219 -4.87 11.15 -10.75
CA TYR A 219 -3.63 10.35 -10.76
C TYR A 219 -3.94 8.85 -10.68
N THR A 220 -4.27 8.28 -11.82
CA THR A 220 -4.64 6.86 -11.95
C THR A 220 -3.47 5.98 -12.41
N ARG A 221 -2.33 6.58 -12.77
CA ARG A 221 -1.17 5.87 -13.33
C ARG A 221 0.08 6.08 -12.48
N PHE A 222 0.89 5.03 -12.38
CA PHE A 222 2.25 5.13 -11.86
C PHE A 222 3.14 5.76 -12.94
N ASP A 223 3.18 7.07 -12.96
CA ASP A 223 3.87 7.92 -13.94
C ASP A 223 5.13 8.58 -13.36
N ALA A 224 5.74 9.46 -14.13
CA ALA A 224 6.96 10.17 -13.73
C ALA A 224 6.80 10.96 -12.42
N THR A 225 5.60 11.47 -12.09
CA THR A 225 5.35 12.19 -10.84
C THR A 225 5.41 11.23 -9.65
N SER A 226 4.73 10.09 -9.77
CA SER A 226 4.74 9.03 -8.74
C SER A 226 6.14 8.42 -8.58
N GLU A 227 6.88 8.23 -9.69
CA GLU A 227 8.27 7.77 -9.65
C GLU A 227 9.18 8.78 -8.97
N GLN A 228 9.02 10.07 -9.25
CA GLN A 228 9.81 11.14 -8.65
C GLN A 228 9.58 11.25 -7.13
N ASP A 229 8.36 11.13 -6.66
CA ASP A 229 8.04 11.12 -5.23
C ASP A 229 8.75 9.96 -4.52
N LEU A 230 8.66 8.75 -5.06
CA LEU A 230 9.33 7.58 -4.52
C LEU A 230 10.86 7.76 -4.50
N THR A 231 11.43 8.17 -5.62
CA THR A 231 12.89 8.33 -5.72
C THR A 231 13.41 9.42 -4.79
N ALA A 232 12.73 10.57 -4.76
CA ALA A 232 13.12 11.67 -3.88
C ALA A 232 13.02 11.26 -2.40
N THR A 233 11.98 10.52 -2.03
CA THR A 233 11.79 10.01 -0.66
C THR A 233 12.90 9.05 -0.27
N PHE A 234 13.17 8.04 -1.11
CA PHE A 234 14.20 7.04 -0.80
C PHE A 234 15.63 7.61 -0.87
N ASP A 235 15.85 8.62 -1.71
CA ASP A 235 17.13 9.34 -1.74
C ASP A 235 17.37 10.15 -0.48
N ARG A 236 16.34 10.86 0.04
CA ARG A 236 16.46 11.55 1.34
C ARG A 236 16.82 10.56 2.45
N VAL A 237 16.11 9.44 2.54
CA VAL A 237 16.37 8.37 3.54
C VAL A 237 17.77 7.79 3.38
N HIS A 238 18.18 7.49 2.15
CA HIS A 238 19.53 7.00 1.85
C HIS A 238 20.61 7.99 2.30
N ASN A 239 20.48 9.26 1.92
CA ASN A 239 21.46 10.31 2.25
C ASN A 239 21.53 10.57 3.76
N ALA A 240 20.40 10.50 4.45
CA ALA A 240 20.36 10.70 5.90
C ALA A 240 21.02 9.53 6.67
N PHE A 241 20.85 8.29 6.19
CA PHE A 241 21.17 7.10 6.98
C PHE A 241 22.06 6.08 6.26
N THR A 242 21.60 5.37 5.22
CA THR A 242 22.34 4.22 4.66
C THR A 242 23.65 4.63 4.00
N ALA A 243 23.76 5.84 3.44
CA ALA A 243 25.02 6.39 2.94
C ALA A 243 26.04 6.66 4.06
N ARG A 244 25.57 6.76 5.31
CA ARG A 244 26.41 6.98 6.51
C ARG A 244 26.60 5.68 7.33
N GLY A 245 26.19 4.52 6.78
CA GLY A 245 26.32 3.22 7.44
C GLY A 245 25.26 2.92 8.50
N ILE A 246 24.21 3.75 8.62
CA ILE A 246 23.09 3.52 9.54
C ILE A 246 22.03 2.68 8.81
N PRO A 247 21.68 1.48 9.30
CA PRO A 247 20.69 0.63 8.66
C PRO A 247 19.27 1.25 8.70
N VAL A 248 18.51 1.02 7.62
CA VAL A 248 17.12 1.50 7.52
C VAL A 248 16.19 0.34 7.20
N VAL A 249 15.06 0.34 7.88
CA VAL A 249 13.90 -0.51 7.58
C VAL A 249 12.77 0.39 7.06
N ILE A 250 12.28 0.13 5.83
CA ILE A 250 10.95 0.59 5.44
C ILE A 250 9.98 -0.37 6.10
N GLY A 251 9.56 -0.01 7.33
CA GLY A 251 8.82 -0.88 8.24
C GLY A 251 7.47 -1.33 7.69
N GLU A 252 6.87 -0.45 6.88
CA GLU A 252 5.66 -0.73 6.13
C GLU A 252 5.77 -0.15 4.73
N TYR A 253 5.40 -0.94 3.73
CA TYR A 253 5.17 -0.45 2.37
C TYR A 253 4.07 -1.23 1.69
N ALA A 254 3.20 -0.52 0.99
CA ALA A 254 2.16 -1.02 0.11
C ALA A 254 1.62 0.16 -0.73
N LEU A 255 0.37 0.11 -1.16
CA LEU A 255 -0.43 1.25 -1.60
C LEU A 255 -1.59 1.42 -0.62
N LEU A 256 -1.95 2.64 -0.22
CA LEU A 256 -2.99 2.92 0.78
C LEU A 256 -4.34 2.28 0.43
N ALA A 257 -4.69 2.29 -0.85
CA ALA A 257 -5.91 1.66 -1.33
C ALA A 257 -6.00 0.14 -1.05
N TYR A 258 -4.86 -0.52 -0.83
CA TYR A 258 -4.83 -1.94 -0.49
C TYR A 258 -5.23 -2.23 0.95
N ASP A 259 -5.07 -1.29 1.88
CA ASP A 259 -5.46 -1.49 3.29
C ASP A 259 -6.95 -1.77 3.45
N HIS A 260 -7.75 -1.28 2.53
CA HIS A 260 -9.20 -1.52 2.52
C HIS A 260 -9.59 -2.89 1.95
N ASN A 261 -8.64 -3.75 1.59
CA ASN A 261 -8.86 -5.07 0.98
C ASN A 261 -9.82 -5.02 -0.23
N ARG A 262 -9.74 -3.95 -1.03
CA ARG A 262 -10.62 -3.69 -2.17
C ARG A 262 -9.80 -3.57 -3.45
N PRO A 263 -9.69 -4.64 -4.24
CA PRO A 263 -8.99 -4.59 -5.52
C PRO A 263 -9.73 -3.68 -6.51
N GLY A 264 -8.98 -3.03 -7.40
CA GLY A 264 -9.53 -2.24 -8.50
C GLY A 264 -9.52 -0.72 -8.29
N ILE A 265 -9.20 -0.23 -7.09
CA ILE A 265 -9.00 1.21 -6.86
C ILE A 265 -7.83 1.72 -7.70
N ILE A 266 -6.70 1.02 -7.63
CA ILE A 266 -5.56 1.22 -8.52
C ILE A 266 -5.57 0.10 -9.55
N GLU A 267 -5.39 0.46 -10.81
CA GLU A 267 -5.34 -0.49 -11.90
C GLU A 267 -4.17 -1.47 -11.72
N ARG A 268 -4.39 -2.74 -12.08
CA ARG A 268 -3.47 -3.84 -11.78
C ARG A 268 -2.07 -3.67 -12.41
N GLY A 269 -1.99 -3.22 -13.65
CA GLY A 269 -0.72 -2.94 -14.31
C GLY A 269 0.03 -1.80 -13.63
N GLU A 270 -0.69 -0.79 -13.16
CA GLU A 270 -0.11 0.35 -12.44
C GLU A 270 0.44 -0.07 -11.08
N GLN A 271 -0.27 -0.97 -10.35
CA GLN A 271 0.25 -1.58 -9.12
C GLN A 271 1.53 -2.36 -9.38
N ARG A 272 1.57 -3.17 -10.44
CA ARG A 272 2.74 -3.99 -10.81
C ARG A 272 3.95 -3.12 -11.15
N LYS A 273 3.76 -1.99 -11.85
CA LYS A 273 4.82 -1.01 -12.11
C LYS A 273 5.36 -0.41 -10.81
N TYR A 274 4.47 0.02 -9.92
CA TYR A 274 4.84 0.58 -8.63
C TYR A 274 5.69 -0.39 -7.79
N PHE A 275 5.22 -1.61 -7.56
CA PHE A 275 5.94 -2.58 -6.73
C PHE A 275 7.26 -3.05 -7.37
N GLU A 276 7.32 -3.15 -8.69
CA GLU A 276 8.55 -3.44 -9.41
C GLU A 276 9.58 -2.34 -9.20
N PHE A 277 9.17 -1.10 -9.38
CA PHE A 277 10.04 0.07 -9.26
C PHE A 277 10.51 0.26 -7.81
N LEU A 278 9.59 0.19 -6.84
CA LEU A 278 9.88 0.33 -5.41
C LEU A 278 10.93 -0.68 -4.95
N GLY A 279 10.72 -1.96 -5.25
CA GLY A 279 11.63 -3.01 -4.79
C GLY A 279 13.04 -2.89 -5.36
N ASP A 280 13.16 -2.52 -6.64
CA ASP A 280 14.47 -2.26 -7.25
C ASP A 280 15.13 -1.00 -6.66
N TYR A 281 14.37 0.09 -6.50
CA TYR A 281 14.94 1.34 -6.00
C TYR A 281 15.39 1.22 -4.55
N ALA A 282 14.57 0.58 -3.69
CA ALA A 282 14.93 0.28 -2.31
C ALA A 282 16.23 -0.54 -2.23
N ARG A 283 16.35 -1.59 -3.06
CA ARG A 283 17.55 -2.42 -3.13
C ARG A 283 18.80 -1.61 -3.50
N ARG A 284 18.69 -0.71 -4.48
CA ARG A 284 19.79 0.18 -4.90
C ARG A 284 20.19 1.20 -3.84
N ARG A 285 19.32 1.50 -2.89
CA ARG A 285 19.55 2.41 -1.77
C ARG A 285 19.89 1.68 -0.46
N ASN A 286 20.07 0.33 -0.51
CA ASN A 286 20.33 -0.51 0.66
C ASN A 286 19.25 -0.39 1.76
N LEU A 287 17.99 -0.24 1.36
CA LEU A 287 16.85 -0.17 2.27
C LEU A 287 16.26 -1.57 2.46
N THR A 288 16.05 -1.99 3.70
CA THR A 288 15.27 -3.18 4.01
C THR A 288 13.79 -2.83 3.92
N THR A 289 13.00 -3.65 3.23
CA THR A 289 11.57 -3.39 3.03
C THR A 289 10.71 -4.48 3.65
N MET A 290 9.63 -4.12 4.36
CA MET A 290 8.68 -5.04 4.97
C MET A 290 7.29 -4.77 4.41
N LEU A 291 6.80 -5.70 3.56
CA LEU A 291 5.47 -5.58 2.93
C LEU A 291 4.39 -5.54 4.01
N TRP A 292 3.59 -4.48 4.03
CA TRP A 292 2.40 -4.43 4.88
C TRP A 292 1.33 -5.37 4.33
N ASP A 293 0.93 -6.33 5.14
CA ASP A 293 -0.09 -7.31 4.76
C ASP A 293 -1.05 -7.56 5.92
N ALA A 294 -2.22 -6.98 5.84
CA ALA A 294 -3.33 -7.18 6.78
C ALA A 294 -4.26 -8.35 6.37
N GLY A 295 -3.81 -9.21 5.42
CA GLY A 295 -4.58 -10.30 4.83
C GLY A 295 -5.04 -10.03 3.38
N GLN A 296 -4.73 -8.83 2.86
CA GLN A 296 -5.09 -8.45 1.49
C GLN A 296 -4.16 -9.04 0.43
N PHE A 297 -2.91 -9.38 0.76
CA PHE A 297 -1.98 -10.06 -0.15
C PHE A 297 -2.00 -11.56 0.05
N LEU A 298 -1.64 -12.04 1.24
CA LEU A 298 -1.66 -13.46 1.59
C LEU A 298 -2.93 -13.78 2.37
N ASN A 299 -3.84 -14.56 1.79
CA ASN A 299 -5.01 -15.06 2.51
C ASN A 299 -4.56 -15.95 3.68
N ARG A 300 -4.85 -15.53 4.91
CA ARG A 300 -4.37 -16.18 6.14
C ARG A 300 -4.98 -17.55 6.40
N THR A 301 -6.16 -17.83 5.80
CA THR A 301 -6.86 -19.12 5.95
C THR A 301 -6.38 -20.15 4.91
N THR A 302 -6.30 -19.73 3.63
CA THR A 302 -5.93 -20.65 2.55
C THR A 302 -4.43 -20.71 2.30
N LEU A 303 -3.66 -19.77 2.84
CA LEU A 303 -2.23 -19.58 2.62
C LEU A 303 -1.87 -19.42 1.13
N GLN A 304 -2.81 -18.85 0.36
CA GLN A 304 -2.61 -18.53 -1.06
C GLN A 304 -2.53 -17.00 -1.24
N TRP A 305 -1.67 -16.56 -2.14
CA TRP A 305 -1.64 -15.16 -2.56
C TRP A 305 -2.93 -14.84 -3.33
N ARG A 306 -3.59 -13.74 -2.99
CA ARG A 306 -4.83 -13.31 -3.66
C ARG A 306 -4.57 -12.89 -5.10
N ASP A 307 -3.43 -12.26 -5.37
CA ASP A 307 -2.89 -12.01 -6.70
C ASP A 307 -1.48 -12.61 -6.81
N PRO A 308 -1.36 -13.86 -7.30
CA PRO A 308 -0.07 -14.53 -7.45
C PRO A 308 0.88 -13.83 -8.44
N GLU A 309 0.35 -13.15 -9.48
CA GLU A 309 1.17 -12.44 -10.46
C GLU A 309 1.73 -11.14 -9.85
N LEU A 310 0.94 -10.41 -9.06
CA LEU A 310 1.42 -9.25 -8.31
C LEU A 310 2.51 -9.67 -7.32
N PHE A 311 2.29 -10.76 -6.59
CA PHE A 311 3.32 -11.27 -5.69
C PHE A 311 4.59 -11.71 -6.43
N ALA A 312 4.46 -12.36 -7.60
CA ALA A 312 5.61 -12.70 -8.42
C ALA A 312 6.41 -11.46 -8.85
N GLN A 313 5.71 -10.35 -9.16
CA GLN A 313 6.33 -9.07 -9.47
C GLN A 313 7.10 -8.50 -8.25
N ILE A 314 6.46 -8.47 -7.07
CA ILE A 314 7.09 -8.05 -5.81
C ILE A 314 8.34 -8.90 -5.53
N ARG A 315 8.20 -10.22 -5.59
CA ARG A 315 9.29 -11.15 -5.33
C ARG A 315 10.46 -10.98 -6.31
N SER A 316 10.18 -10.78 -7.59
CA SER A 316 11.20 -10.56 -8.62
C SER A 316 12.01 -9.30 -8.34
N SER A 317 11.37 -8.22 -7.88
CA SER A 317 12.01 -6.94 -7.60
C SER A 317 13.06 -6.99 -6.49
N TRP A 318 13.03 -8.01 -5.62
CA TRP A 318 14.03 -8.18 -4.56
C TRP A 318 15.44 -8.48 -5.10
N THR A 319 15.55 -8.99 -6.31
CA THR A 319 16.84 -9.41 -6.88
C THR A 319 17.12 -8.87 -8.27
N THR A 320 16.09 -8.53 -9.04
CA THR A 320 16.23 -8.07 -10.43
C THR A 320 15.12 -7.13 -10.86
N ARG A 321 15.36 -6.37 -11.94
CA ARG A 321 14.32 -5.62 -12.65
C ARG A 321 13.53 -6.55 -13.56
N SER A 322 12.23 -6.26 -13.71
CA SER A 322 11.39 -6.83 -14.77
C SER A 322 11.09 -5.77 -15.82
N GLY A 323 11.05 -6.17 -17.10
CA GLY A 323 10.49 -5.30 -18.12
C GLY A 323 8.99 -5.10 -17.91
N THR A 324 8.48 -3.90 -18.22
CA THR A 324 7.05 -3.54 -18.16
C THR A 324 6.63 -2.87 -19.46
N ALA A 325 5.39 -2.41 -19.54
CA ALA A 325 4.93 -1.58 -20.65
C ALA A 325 4.08 -0.40 -20.15
N SER A 326 3.79 0.55 -21.03
CA SER A 326 2.97 1.73 -20.73
C SER A 326 1.58 1.37 -20.21
N SER A 327 1.04 0.20 -20.61
CA SER A 327 -0.21 -0.37 -20.12
C SER A 327 -0.14 -1.89 -20.16
N ASP A 328 -0.95 -2.55 -19.36
CA ASP A 328 -1.28 -3.97 -19.45
C ASP A 328 -2.64 -4.21 -20.14
N LEU A 329 -3.25 -3.16 -20.71
CA LEU A 329 -4.54 -3.19 -21.39
C LEU A 329 -4.40 -2.68 -22.83
N VAL A 330 -4.98 -3.42 -23.77
CA VAL A 330 -5.16 -3.04 -25.18
C VAL A 330 -6.65 -3.07 -25.48
N PHE A 331 -7.26 -1.90 -25.63
CA PHE A 331 -8.69 -1.76 -25.88
C PHE A 331 -9.02 -1.79 -27.36
N LEU A 332 -9.98 -2.64 -27.73
CA LEU A 332 -10.47 -2.83 -29.10
C LEU A 332 -11.96 -2.49 -29.17
N PRO A 333 -12.39 -1.66 -30.14
CA PRO A 333 -13.81 -1.37 -30.29
C PRO A 333 -14.60 -2.62 -30.66
N LYS A 334 -15.84 -2.75 -30.13
CA LYS A 334 -16.75 -3.87 -30.43
C LYS A 334 -17.07 -4.00 -31.93
N SER A 335 -17.17 -2.87 -32.61
CA SER A 335 -17.55 -2.81 -34.03
C SER A 335 -16.51 -2.06 -34.85
N GLY A 336 -16.58 -2.22 -36.18
CA GLY A 336 -15.66 -1.59 -37.13
C GLY A 336 -14.36 -2.38 -37.36
N ALA A 337 -13.52 -1.86 -38.22
CA ALA A 337 -12.21 -2.43 -38.52
C ALA A 337 -11.23 -2.17 -37.38
N LEU A 338 -10.44 -3.20 -37.01
CA LEU A 338 -9.38 -3.02 -36.05
C LEU A 338 -8.13 -2.43 -36.72
N THR A 339 -7.48 -1.54 -36.00
CA THR A 339 -6.20 -0.95 -36.40
C THR A 339 -5.08 -1.49 -35.49
N ALA A 340 -3.84 -1.36 -35.95
CA ALA A 340 -2.69 -1.68 -35.12
C ALA A 340 -2.68 -0.84 -33.85
N GLN A 341 -2.20 -1.42 -32.74
CA GLN A 341 -2.14 -0.78 -31.44
C GLN A 341 -0.70 -0.77 -30.92
N ASP A 342 -0.31 0.34 -30.34
CA ASP A 342 1.02 0.57 -29.82
C ASP A 342 1.07 0.51 -28.30
N LEU A 343 2.12 -0.11 -27.76
CA LEU A 343 2.54 -0.02 -26.38
C LEU A 343 4.01 0.43 -26.32
N THR A 344 4.35 1.24 -25.35
CA THR A 344 5.74 1.56 -25.06
C THR A 344 6.30 0.56 -24.05
N LEU A 345 7.34 -0.17 -24.41
CA LEU A 345 8.06 -1.07 -23.52
C LEU A 345 8.99 -0.27 -22.61
N ASN A 346 8.95 -0.56 -21.32
CA ASN A 346 9.92 -0.11 -20.33
C ASN A 346 10.88 -1.27 -20.09
N LEU A 347 12.01 -1.28 -20.77
CA LEU A 347 12.94 -2.42 -20.75
C LEU A 347 13.61 -2.61 -19.37
N ASN A 348 13.79 -1.55 -18.58
CA ASN A 348 14.38 -1.60 -17.25
C ASN A 348 15.74 -2.34 -17.21
N GLY A 349 16.54 -2.16 -18.27
CA GLY A 349 17.83 -2.83 -18.44
C GLY A 349 17.74 -4.31 -18.83
N THR A 350 16.58 -4.78 -19.27
CA THR A 350 16.36 -6.12 -19.86
C THR A 350 16.20 -6.03 -21.37
N ASP A 351 16.24 -7.18 -22.04
CA ASP A 351 15.96 -7.30 -23.46
C ASP A 351 14.58 -7.92 -23.68
N PHE A 352 13.79 -7.33 -24.57
CA PHE A 352 12.50 -7.90 -24.96
C PHE A 352 12.70 -9.15 -25.81
N GLN A 353 12.12 -10.27 -25.42
CA GLN A 353 12.29 -11.58 -26.05
C GLN A 353 11.10 -12.03 -26.89
N GLY A 354 9.97 -11.31 -26.85
CA GLY A 354 8.80 -11.64 -27.66
C GLY A 354 7.50 -11.73 -26.86
N LEU A 355 6.44 -12.07 -27.59
CA LEU A 355 5.09 -12.22 -27.08
C LEU A 355 4.63 -13.68 -27.12
N ARG A 356 3.86 -14.09 -26.11
CA ARG A 356 3.15 -15.38 -26.08
C ARG A 356 1.67 -15.19 -25.78
N HIS A 357 0.84 -16.05 -26.33
CA HIS A 357 -0.57 -16.23 -25.96
C HIS A 357 -0.76 -17.70 -25.60
N GLY A 358 -0.86 -18.00 -24.31
CA GLY A 358 -0.84 -19.37 -23.80
C GLY A 358 0.44 -20.11 -24.23
N SER A 359 0.30 -21.23 -24.92
CA SER A 359 1.44 -22.00 -25.47
C SER A 359 1.98 -21.46 -26.80
N ARG A 360 1.23 -20.59 -27.50
CA ARG A 360 1.60 -20.06 -28.82
C ARG A 360 2.55 -18.87 -28.69
N THR A 361 3.68 -18.92 -29.38
CA THR A 361 4.58 -17.76 -29.58
C THR A 361 4.08 -16.94 -30.77
N LEU A 362 3.92 -15.63 -30.57
CA LEU A 362 3.58 -14.70 -31.64
C LEU A 362 4.83 -14.42 -32.50
N VAL A 363 4.65 -14.24 -33.81
CA VAL A 363 5.72 -14.09 -34.78
C VAL A 363 6.01 -12.61 -35.03
N LYS A 364 7.25 -12.18 -34.75
CA LYS A 364 7.73 -10.83 -35.07
C LYS A 364 7.66 -10.61 -36.59
N GLY A 365 7.21 -9.43 -36.99
CA GLY A 365 7.00 -9.06 -38.40
C GLY A 365 5.63 -9.45 -38.95
N ARG A 366 4.94 -10.44 -38.36
CA ARG A 366 3.57 -10.83 -38.73
C ARG A 366 2.54 -10.40 -37.71
N ASP A 367 2.72 -10.86 -36.46
CA ASP A 367 1.75 -10.64 -35.39
C ASP A 367 2.05 -9.32 -34.63
N TYR A 368 3.32 -8.94 -34.57
CA TYR A 368 3.76 -7.68 -33.95
C TYR A 368 5.08 -7.20 -34.57
N THR A 369 5.38 -5.90 -34.36
CA THR A 369 6.70 -5.32 -34.66
C THR A 369 7.26 -4.61 -33.44
N VAL A 370 8.59 -4.42 -33.39
CA VAL A 370 9.28 -3.65 -32.35
C VAL A 370 10.27 -2.71 -33.02
N SER A 371 10.15 -1.42 -32.69
CA SER A 371 11.07 -0.37 -33.12
C SER A 371 11.47 0.48 -31.92
N GLY A 372 12.71 0.36 -31.47
CA GLY A 372 13.15 0.91 -30.19
C GLY A 372 12.31 0.34 -29.04
N SER A 373 11.67 1.21 -28.27
CA SER A 373 10.74 0.81 -27.19
C SER A 373 9.29 0.62 -27.66
N ARG A 374 8.95 0.94 -28.91
CA ARG A 374 7.59 0.80 -29.43
C ARG A 374 7.31 -0.64 -29.81
N LEU A 375 6.34 -1.27 -29.16
CA LEU A 375 5.74 -2.54 -29.51
C LEU A 375 4.41 -2.26 -30.22
N THR A 376 4.28 -2.68 -31.48
CA THR A 376 3.04 -2.54 -32.26
C THR A 376 2.43 -3.90 -32.50
N LEU A 377 1.23 -4.14 -31.98
CA LEU A 377 0.39 -5.30 -32.31
C LEU A 377 -0.31 -5.03 -33.64
N THR A 378 -0.20 -5.95 -34.61
CA THR A 378 -0.81 -5.75 -35.94
C THR A 378 -2.33 -5.92 -35.88
N ALA A 379 -3.06 -5.24 -36.78
CA ALA A 379 -4.50 -5.37 -36.91
C ALA A 379 -4.94 -6.83 -37.12
N ALA A 380 -4.18 -7.58 -37.92
CA ALA A 380 -4.46 -9.00 -38.18
C ALA A 380 -4.32 -9.87 -36.91
N ALA A 381 -3.26 -9.63 -36.11
CA ALA A 381 -3.08 -10.33 -34.84
C ALA A 381 -4.18 -9.96 -33.84
N LEU A 382 -4.52 -8.68 -33.73
CA LEU A 382 -5.59 -8.20 -32.85
C LEU A 382 -6.95 -8.79 -33.24
N THR A 383 -7.24 -8.91 -34.55
CA THR A 383 -8.45 -9.58 -35.03
C THR A 383 -8.50 -11.05 -34.61
N ALA A 384 -7.38 -11.77 -34.74
CA ALA A 384 -7.30 -13.16 -34.34
C ALA A 384 -7.39 -13.35 -32.81
N LEU A 385 -6.83 -12.44 -32.02
CA LEU A 385 -6.86 -12.45 -30.56
C LEU A 385 -8.24 -12.05 -30.00
N ALA A 386 -8.92 -11.13 -30.65
CA ALA A 386 -10.24 -10.66 -30.23
C ALA A 386 -11.37 -11.68 -30.49
N GLY A 387 -11.16 -12.62 -31.42
CA GLY A 387 -12.14 -13.65 -31.75
C GLY A 387 -13.51 -13.07 -32.14
N ASP A 388 -14.56 -13.45 -31.42
CA ASP A 388 -15.94 -12.95 -31.60
C ASP A 388 -16.18 -11.57 -31.00
N ARG A 389 -15.14 -10.97 -30.42
CA ARG A 389 -15.20 -9.68 -29.71
C ARG A 389 -16.26 -9.65 -28.61
N ALA A 390 -16.35 -10.69 -27.79
CA ALA A 390 -17.16 -10.62 -26.56
C ALA A 390 -16.66 -9.47 -25.69
N TYR A 391 -17.54 -8.74 -24.99
CA TYR A 391 -17.12 -7.68 -24.08
C TYR A 391 -16.19 -8.18 -22.98
N GLY A 392 -15.15 -7.42 -22.68
CA GLY A 392 -14.13 -7.76 -21.70
C GLY A 392 -12.88 -8.37 -22.32
N VAL A 393 -12.12 -9.13 -21.54
CA VAL A 393 -10.85 -9.72 -21.94
C VAL A 393 -11.07 -10.90 -22.88
N ASN A 394 -10.56 -10.81 -24.11
CA ASN A 394 -10.65 -11.86 -25.12
C ASN A 394 -9.37 -12.70 -25.21
N ALA A 395 -8.22 -12.09 -24.97
CA ALA A 395 -6.94 -12.77 -24.93
C ALA A 395 -6.00 -12.12 -23.93
N THR A 396 -5.12 -12.93 -23.35
CA THR A 396 -4.03 -12.44 -22.50
C THR A 396 -2.71 -12.82 -23.14
N LEU A 397 -1.84 -11.82 -23.32
CA LEU A 397 -0.50 -11.98 -23.82
C LEU A 397 0.51 -11.85 -22.68
N GLU A 398 1.64 -12.56 -22.83
CA GLU A 398 2.83 -12.40 -22.01
C GLU A 398 3.94 -11.74 -22.84
N ALA A 399 4.34 -10.54 -22.49
CA ALA A 399 5.55 -9.92 -22.99
C ALA A 399 6.74 -10.42 -22.16
N ARG A 400 7.64 -11.16 -22.80
CA ARG A 400 8.79 -11.82 -22.15
C ARG A 400 10.03 -10.96 -22.28
N PHE A 401 10.83 -10.97 -21.22
CA PHE A 401 12.10 -10.25 -21.14
C PHE A 401 13.21 -11.20 -20.72
N SER A 402 14.46 -10.78 -20.92
CA SER A 402 15.64 -11.60 -20.60
C SER A 402 15.78 -11.98 -19.13
N ARG A 403 15.12 -11.25 -18.23
CA ARG A 403 15.05 -11.53 -16.79
C ARG A 403 13.80 -10.90 -16.16
N GLY A 404 13.53 -11.28 -14.94
CA GLY A 404 12.33 -10.87 -14.22
C GLY A 404 11.10 -11.69 -14.59
N VAL A 405 9.93 -11.18 -14.28
CA VAL A 405 8.65 -11.81 -14.61
C VAL A 405 8.09 -11.24 -15.92
N PRO A 406 7.33 -12.04 -16.69
CA PRO A 406 6.65 -11.54 -17.88
C PRO A 406 5.67 -10.41 -17.55
N TRP A 407 5.52 -9.47 -18.49
CA TRP A 407 4.48 -8.45 -18.41
C TRP A 407 3.21 -8.96 -19.08
N ARG A 408 2.11 -8.99 -18.35
CA ARG A 408 0.79 -9.36 -18.86
C ARG A 408 0.22 -8.21 -19.70
N ILE A 409 -0.43 -8.55 -20.84
CA ILE A 409 -1.18 -7.61 -21.67
C ILE A 409 -2.52 -8.25 -22.00
N ASP A 410 -3.61 -7.66 -21.54
CA ASP A 410 -4.97 -8.09 -21.83
C ASP A 410 -5.51 -7.35 -23.06
N VAL A 411 -5.99 -8.11 -24.04
CA VAL A 411 -6.72 -7.60 -25.19
C VAL A 411 -8.19 -7.55 -24.83
N VAL A 412 -8.75 -6.35 -24.74
CA VAL A 412 -10.07 -6.08 -24.19
C VAL A 412 -10.99 -5.54 -25.26
N THR A 413 -12.11 -6.19 -25.52
CA THR A 413 -13.16 -5.65 -26.38
C THR A 413 -14.10 -4.78 -25.55
N TYR A 414 -14.34 -3.57 -26.01
CA TYR A 414 -15.19 -2.60 -25.32
C TYR A 414 -16.11 -1.82 -26.25
N ASP A 415 -17.05 -1.13 -25.64
CA ASP A 415 -17.84 -0.06 -26.25
C ASP A 415 -18.13 1.00 -25.17
N THR A 416 -18.63 2.15 -25.55
CA THR A 416 -18.97 3.22 -24.61
C THR A 416 -19.90 2.70 -23.51
N PRO A 417 -19.51 2.82 -22.22
CA PRO A 417 -20.37 2.45 -21.11
C PRO A 417 -21.68 3.22 -21.12
N VAL A 418 -22.74 2.59 -20.66
CA VAL A 418 -24.09 3.20 -20.62
C VAL A 418 -24.57 3.26 -19.18
N LEU A 419 -24.82 4.47 -18.70
CA LEU A 419 -25.37 4.76 -17.39
C LEU A 419 -26.88 5.02 -17.53
N SER A 420 -27.67 4.57 -16.57
CA SER A 420 -29.11 4.78 -16.51
C SER A 420 -29.49 5.81 -15.46
N SER A 421 -30.67 6.39 -15.56
CA SER A 421 -31.20 7.26 -14.51
C SER A 421 -31.35 6.52 -13.20
N ALA A 422 -31.12 7.22 -12.10
CA ALA A 422 -31.22 6.70 -10.75
C ALA A 422 -31.84 7.73 -9.81
N SER A 423 -32.47 7.27 -8.73
CA SER A 423 -32.96 8.11 -7.65
C SER A 423 -32.71 7.46 -6.30
N GLY A 424 -32.48 8.26 -5.29
CA GLY A 424 -32.18 7.81 -3.95
C GLY A 424 -32.10 8.95 -2.95
N GLY A 425 -31.42 8.71 -1.85
CA GLY A 425 -31.17 9.71 -0.80
C GLY A 425 -29.70 10.09 -0.70
N THR A 426 -29.41 11.06 0.16
CA THR A 426 -28.04 11.53 0.43
C THR A 426 -27.15 10.47 1.11
N GLY A 427 -27.68 9.34 1.55
CA GLY A 427 -26.89 8.23 2.12
C GLY A 427 -26.15 7.38 1.09
N GLY A 428 -26.41 7.57 -0.20
CA GLY A 428 -25.76 6.87 -1.32
C GLY A 428 -26.68 6.74 -2.52
N LEU A 429 -26.11 6.72 -3.72
CA LEU A 429 -26.83 6.53 -4.98
C LEU A 429 -26.13 5.46 -5.83
N SER A 430 -26.83 4.38 -6.12
CA SER A 430 -26.36 3.38 -7.09
C SER A 430 -26.83 3.77 -8.48
N VAL A 431 -25.90 4.02 -9.38
CA VAL A 431 -26.14 4.36 -10.79
C VAL A 431 -26.00 3.10 -11.62
N PRO A 432 -27.13 2.50 -12.13
CA PRO A 432 -27.02 1.28 -12.93
C PRO A 432 -26.19 1.55 -14.18
N THR A 433 -25.17 0.72 -14.38
CA THR A 433 -24.15 0.92 -15.41
C THR A 433 -23.90 -0.37 -16.16
N ARG A 434 -23.98 -0.32 -17.49
CA ARG A 434 -23.46 -1.37 -18.35
C ARG A 434 -22.08 -0.98 -18.82
N PHE A 435 -21.04 -1.55 -18.24
CA PHE A 435 -19.65 -1.21 -18.51
C PHE A 435 -19.17 -1.59 -19.91
N ARG A 436 -19.84 -2.59 -20.55
CA ARG A 436 -19.56 -2.99 -21.94
C ARG A 436 -18.09 -3.30 -22.20
N GLY A 437 -17.46 -4.03 -21.27
CA GLY A 437 -16.06 -4.46 -21.35
C GLY A 437 -15.03 -3.42 -20.86
N ASP A 438 -15.46 -2.18 -20.60
CA ASP A 438 -14.60 -1.15 -20.03
C ASP A 438 -14.63 -1.18 -18.49
N ARG A 439 -13.79 -0.39 -17.83
CA ARG A 439 -13.74 -0.23 -16.38
C ARG A 439 -13.54 1.23 -16.02
N LEU A 440 -14.17 1.66 -14.92
CA LEU A 440 -14.04 3.03 -14.40
C LEU A 440 -12.59 3.26 -13.93
N ALA A 441 -12.02 4.38 -14.32
CA ALA A 441 -10.69 4.82 -13.89
C ALA A 441 -10.77 5.90 -12.80
N THR A 442 -11.60 6.94 -12.99
CA THR A 442 -11.79 8.04 -12.04
C THR A 442 -13.04 8.84 -12.37
N MET A 443 -13.40 9.81 -11.52
CA MET A 443 -14.59 10.66 -11.68
C MET A 443 -14.25 12.12 -11.40
N GLU A 444 -14.65 13.02 -12.31
CA GLU A 444 -14.72 14.47 -12.06
C GLU A 444 -16.12 14.86 -11.61
N ALA A 445 -16.22 15.90 -10.76
CA ALA A 445 -17.48 16.50 -10.33
C ALA A 445 -17.37 18.03 -10.32
N ARG A 446 -18.31 18.72 -11.02
CA ARG A 446 -18.36 20.17 -11.10
C ARG A 446 -19.80 20.69 -10.98
N TYR A 447 -19.95 21.81 -10.31
CA TYR A 447 -21.19 22.58 -10.36
C TYR A 447 -21.37 23.27 -11.72
N ASP A 448 -22.57 23.77 -12.01
CA ASP A 448 -22.88 24.49 -13.26
C ASP A 448 -22.10 25.81 -13.42
N ASP A 449 -21.61 26.39 -12.32
CA ASP A 449 -20.72 27.56 -12.32
C ASP A 449 -19.24 27.21 -12.59
N GLY A 450 -18.93 25.92 -12.82
CA GLY A 450 -17.60 25.40 -13.09
C GLY A 450 -16.75 25.14 -11.84
N SER A 451 -17.22 25.48 -10.64
CA SER A 451 -16.52 25.18 -9.40
C SER A 451 -16.53 23.67 -9.10
N ASN A 452 -15.53 23.20 -8.33
CA ASN A 452 -15.44 21.79 -7.98
C ASN A 452 -16.55 21.40 -6.99
N ALA A 453 -17.13 20.21 -7.18
CA ALA A 453 -18.15 19.64 -6.31
C ALA A 453 -17.60 18.40 -5.60
N GLY A 454 -18.10 18.13 -4.40
CA GLY A 454 -17.69 16.97 -3.61
C GLY A 454 -16.74 17.30 -2.45
N PRO A 455 -16.33 16.31 -1.65
CA PRO A 455 -15.49 16.51 -0.47
C PRO A 455 -14.09 17.02 -0.81
N ALA A 456 -13.53 16.64 -1.95
CA ALA A 456 -12.24 17.13 -2.46
C ALA A 456 -12.44 18.42 -3.27
N SER A 457 -12.76 19.54 -2.60
CA SER A 457 -13.08 20.83 -3.27
C SER A 457 -11.89 21.48 -4.01
N TRP A 458 -10.65 21.10 -3.70
CA TRP A 458 -9.42 21.61 -4.32
C TRP A 458 -9.13 21.02 -5.71
N THR A 459 -9.85 19.94 -6.10
CA THR A 459 -9.71 19.27 -7.40
C THR A 459 -11.09 18.85 -7.92
N PRO A 460 -11.33 18.84 -9.24
CA PRO A 460 -12.55 18.24 -9.77
C PRO A 460 -12.55 16.72 -9.67
N PHE A 461 -11.36 16.07 -9.69
CA PHE A 461 -11.24 14.62 -9.62
C PHE A 461 -11.38 14.14 -8.18
N GLN A 462 -12.44 13.42 -7.93
CA GLN A 462 -12.81 12.95 -6.60
C GLN A 462 -12.06 11.67 -6.22
N GLN A 463 -11.92 11.44 -4.92
CA GLN A 463 -11.24 10.27 -4.39
C GLN A 463 -12.13 9.02 -4.47
N TRP A 464 -11.54 7.92 -4.92
CA TRP A 464 -12.17 6.61 -4.86
C TRP A 464 -12.46 6.21 -3.39
N ASP A 465 -13.50 5.46 -3.14
CA ASP A 465 -14.08 5.09 -1.83
C ASP A 465 -14.70 6.26 -1.06
N THR A 466 -14.13 7.45 -1.10
CA THR A 466 -14.68 8.63 -0.44
C THR A 466 -15.87 9.20 -1.20
N ALA A 467 -15.78 9.30 -2.52
CA ALA A 467 -16.82 9.91 -3.34
C ALA A 467 -17.60 8.93 -4.21
N PHE A 468 -16.93 7.91 -4.72
CA PHE A 468 -17.52 6.94 -5.63
C PHE A 468 -16.81 5.58 -5.56
N THR A 469 -17.50 4.53 -6.02
CA THR A 469 -16.96 3.19 -6.19
C THR A 469 -17.52 2.51 -7.44
N ALA A 470 -16.83 1.48 -7.95
CA ALA A 470 -17.30 0.60 -9.02
C ALA A 470 -16.81 -0.82 -8.75
N TYR A 471 -17.29 -1.42 -7.65
CA TYR A 471 -16.89 -2.76 -7.20
C TYR A 471 -17.75 -3.89 -7.78
N THR A 472 -18.87 -3.53 -8.44
CA THR A 472 -19.74 -4.50 -9.12
C THR A 472 -19.71 -4.26 -10.62
N ASP A 473 -20.06 -5.27 -11.40
CA ASP A 473 -20.05 -5.20 -12.86
C ASP A 473 -21.30 -4.52 -13.46
N ASP A 474 -22.18 -4.00 -12.61
CA ASP A 474 -23.50 -3.45 -13.00
C ASP A 474 -23.80 -2.05 -12.49
N ALA A 475 -22.95 -1.46 -11.64
CA ALA A 475 -23.21 -0.13 -11.09
C ALA A 475 -21.94 0.66 -10.75
N VAL A 476 -22.05 1.98 -10.92
CA VAL A 476 -21.21 2.96 -10.22
C VAL A 476 -22.00 3.46 -9.01
N LYS A 477 -21.39 3.45 -7.84
CA LYS A 477 -22.01 3.94 -6.61
C LYS A 477 -21.39 5.28 -6.21
N LEU A 478 -22.24 6.29 -6.03
CA LEU A 478 -21.90 7.55 -5.38
C LEU A 478 -22.12 7.38 -3.88
N THR A 479 -21.13 7.78 -3.07
CA THR A 479 -21.15 7.56 -1.62
C THR A 479 -22.04 8.57 -0.90
N GLY A 480 -22.42 8.27 0.34
CA GLY A 480 -23.13 9.22 1.18
C GLY A 480 -22.30 10.47 1.50
N GLU A 481 -20.98 10.31 1.67
CA GLU A 481 -20.06 11.42 1.93
C GLU A 481 -20.05 12.41 0.73
N PHE A 482 -19.94 11.91 -0.49
CA PHE A 482 -20.02 12.73 -1.69
C PHE A 482 -21.36 13.46 -1.78
N LEU A 483 -22.46 12.73 -1.67
CA LEU A 483 -23.81 13.31 -1.84
C LEU A 483 -24.18 14.32 -0.75
N ALA A 484 -23.75 14.05 0.49
CA ALA A 484 -23.96 14.97 1.61
C ALA A 484 -23.14 16.27 1.48
N SER A 485 -21.99 16.23 0.81
CA SER A 485 -21.16 17.42 0.56
C SER A 485 -21.69 18.36 -0.51
N LEU A 486 -22.64 17.91 -1.36
CA LEU A 486 -23.20 18.74 -2.43
C LEU A 486 -24.09 19.83 -1.85
N LYS A 487 -24.06 21.02 -2.47
CA LYS A 487 -24.95 22.13 -2.13
C LYS A 487 -26.42 21.75 -2.40
N ASP A 488 -27.32 22.07 -1.49
CA ASP A 488 -28.74 21.83 -1.67
C ASP A 488 -29.31 22.63 -2.84
N GLY A 489 -30.24 22.04 -3.59
CA GLY A 489 -30.83 22.63 -4.80
C GLY A 489 -29.87 22.70 -5.99
N SER A 490 -28.64 22.18 -5.87
CA SER A 490 -27.64 22.28 -6.93
C SER A 490 -27.69 21.09 -7.89
N ARG A 491 -27.33 21.37 -9.14
CA ARG A 491 -27.00 20.38 -10.15
C ARG A 491 -25.47 20.24 -10.24
N VAL A 492 -25.01 19.02 -10.34
CA VAL A 492 -23.58 18.67 -10.50
C VAL A 492 -23.42 17.84 -11.76
N THR A 493 -22.47 18.22 -12.59
CA THR A 493 -22.03 17.44 -13.75
C THR A 493 -20.87 16.53 -13.32
N LEU A 494 -21.09 15.22 -13.46
CA LEU A 494 -20.07 14.18 -13.28
C LEU A 494 -19.50 13.80 -14.64
N THR A 495 -18.19 13.65 -14.73
CA THR A 495 -17.54 13.02 -15.87
C THR A 495 -16.84 11.76 -15.40
N PHE A 496 -17.36 10.61 -15.80
CA PHE A 496 -16.75 9.32 -15.55
C PHE A 496 -15.70 9.04 -16.62
N HIS A 497 -14.45 8.81 -16.20
CA HIS A 497 -13.34 8.44 -17.06
C HIS A 497 -13.13 6.93 -17.00
N PHE A 498 -13.03 6.31 -18.15
CA PHE A 498 -12.83 4.87 -18.27
C PHE A 498 -11.42 4.55 -18.78
N TRP A 499 -10.94 3.35 -18.51
CA TRP A 499 -9.59 2.93 -18.88
C TRP A 499 -9.32 2.88 -20.38
N SER A 500 -10.36 2.71 -21.22
CA SER A 500 -10.24 2.84 -22.68
C SER A 500 -9.92 4.27 -23.15
N GLY A 501 -10.03 5.25 -22.27
CA GLY A 501 -10.03 6.69 -22.59
C GLY A 501 -11.41 7.29 -22.83
N THR A 502 -12.46 6.46 -22.82
CA THR A 502 -13.86 6.93 -22.97
C THR A 502 -14.25 7.79 -21.76
N LYS A 503 -15.04 8.84 -22.03
CA LYS A 503 -15.63 9.69 -21.01
C LYS A 503 -17.15 9.67 -21.15
N VAL A 504 -17.86 9.55 -20.04
CA VAL A 504 -19.33 9.59 -20.02
C VAL A 504 -19.79 10.64 -19.02
N THR A 505 -20.65 11.56 -19.48
CA THR A 505 -21.21 12.61 -18.66
C THR A 505 -22.51 12.14 -18.00
N TYR A 506 -22.71 12.54 -16.76
CA TYR A 506 -23.87 12.22 -15.95
C TYR A 506 -24.21 13.42 -15.06
N HIS A 507 -25.50 13.68 -14.84
CA HIS A 507 -25.95 14.78 -14.00
C HIS A 507 -26.54 14.26 -12.70
N VAL A 508 -26.20 14.90 -11.60
CA VAL A 508 -26.78 14.64 -10.28
C VAL A 508 -27.36 15.91 -9.72
N THR A 509 -28.60 15.84 -9.22
CA THR A 509 -29.26 16.96 -8.54
C THR A 509 -29.62 16.53 -7.13
N ARG A 510 -29.21 17.33 -6.14
CA ARG A 510 -29.62 17.18 -4.75
C ARG A 510 -30.77 18.16 -4.46
N SER A 511 -31.81 17.68 -3.76
CA SER A 511 -32.90 18.50 -3.25
C SER A 511 -33.29 18.00 -1.87
N GLY A 512 -32.86 18.71 -0.83
CA GLY A 512 -32.97 18.25 0.55
C GLY A 512 -32.31 16.93 0.80
N GLY A 513 -33.05 15.94 1.27
CA GLY A 513 -32.59 14.56 1.47
C GLY A 513 -32.65 13.67 0.24
N SER A 514 -33.19 14.17 -0.90
CA SER A 514 -33.37 13.39 -2.14
C SER A 514 -32.26 13.70 -3.14
N VAL A 515 -31.90 12.69 -3.92
CA VAL A 515 -30.92 12.80 -5.00
C VAL A 515 -31.47 12.11 -6.24
N THR A 516 -31.37 12.80 -7.40
CA THR A 516 -31.70 12.23 -8.69
C THR A 516 -30.48 12.28 -9.61
N GLY A 517 -30.32 11.27 -10.45
CA GLY A 517 -29.26 11.18 -11.42
C GLY A 517 -29.80 10.84 -12.81
N SER A 518 -29.22 11.42 -13.86
CA SER A 518 -29.58 11.15 -15.25
C SER A 518 -28.37 11.20 -16.17
N PRO A 519 -28.33 10.38 -17.25
CA PRO A 519 -27.40 10.58 -18.36
C PRO A 519 -27.55 11.99 -18.93
N ALA A 520 -26.42 12.54 -19.46
CA ALA A 520 -26.42 13.83 -20.15
C ALA A 520 -27.04 13.74 -21.54
#